data_b0b13adad20963fc99b874185cb185f9
#
_entry.id   b0b13adad20963fc99b874185cb185f9
#
_cell.length_a   1.000
_cell.length_b   1.000
_cell.length_c   1.000
_cell.angle_alpha   90.00
_cell.angle_beta   90.00
_cell.angle_gamma   90.00
#
_symmetry.space_group_name_H-M   'P 1'
#
loop_
_entity.id
_entity.type
_entity.pdbx_description
1 polymer ?
#
loop_
_entity_poly.entity_id
_entity_poly.type
_entity_poly.pdbx_seq_one_letter_code
_entity_poly.pdbx_strand_id
1 'polypeptide(L)'
;MSKLTKKQKVLAENLDTEKTYSVSEAMDIFKSVKSDKFEESIDISIRLGVDPNKSDQNVRGAVTLPNSLGKQVSVAVFADGDQAEAAKKAGAEHIGMDDLAEKFTKEEISVDVVVSASSAMGVVGKLGQILGPKGLMPNPKTGTVTDDVATAVSNAKAGQVRFRTDKNGIIHGSIGKVSFDNEKIISNASALISELTKLKPASAKGVFIGNIALS
;
A
#
# COMPACT_ATOMS: atom_id res chain seq x y z
N MET A 1 21.95 23.22 11.83
CA MET A 1 21.79 21.75 11.72
C MET A 1 21.06 21.25 12.94
N SER A 2 19.94 20.54 12.78
CA SER A 2 19.23 19.94 13.91
C SER A 2 20.09 18.84 14.56
N LYS A 3 20.08 18.76 15.89
CA LYS A 3 20.82 17.70 16.60
C LYS A 3 20.20 16.34 16.23
N LEU A 4 21.02 15.41 15.78
CA LEU A 4 20.63 14.03 15.52
C LEU A 4 20.03 13.39 16.78
N THR A 5 18.92 12.66 16.63
CA THR A 5 18.35 11.87 17.71
C THR A 5 19.29 10.72 18.11
N LYS A 6 19.09 10.11 19.28
CA LYS A 6 19.89 8.95 19.72
C LYS A 6 19.88 7.83 18.69
N LYS A 7 18.71 7.52 18.12
CA LYS A 7 18.55 6.51 17.04
C LYS A 7 19.37 6.87 15.79
N GLN A 8 19.26 8.11 15.33
CA GLN A 8 19.99 8.57 14.15
C GLN A 8 21.51 8.51 14.33
N LYS A 9 22.01 8.70 15.54
CA LYS A 9 23.45 8.55 15.84
C LYS A 9 23.89 7.10 15.72
N VAL A 10 23.16 6.17 16.34
CA VAL A 10 23.44 4.73 16.26
C VAL A 10 23.35 4.22 14.81
N LEU A 11 22.35 4.69 14.06
CA LEU A 11 22.25 4.38 12.63
C LEU A 11 23.43 4.92 11.83
N ALA A 12 23.86 6.16 12.07
CA ALA A 12 24.99 6.77 11.37
C ALA A 12 26.33 6.09 11.69
N GLU A 13 26.46 5.46 12.84
CA GLU A 13 27.66 4.68 13.21
C GLU A 13 27.67 3.28 12.56
N ASN A 14 26.50 2.68 12.36
CA ASN A 14 26.36 1.30 11.86
C ASN A 14 26.04 1.20 10.36
N LEU A 15 25.63 2.31 9.73
CA LEU A 15 25.19 2.35 8.35
C LEU A 15 26.15 3.16 7.48
N ASP A 16 26.73 2.52 6.49
CA ASP A 16 27.47 3.17 5.42
C ASP A 16 26.51 3.40 4.23
N THR A 17 26.17 4.63 3.96
CA THR A 17 25.20 5.02 2.92
C THR A 17 25.67 4.73 1.50
N GLU A 18 26.95 4.44 1.28
CA GLU A 18 27.52 4.11 -0.03
C GLU A 18 27.49 2.59 -0.32
N LYS A 19 27.28 1.77 0.71
CA LYS A 19 27.21 0.32 0.56
C LYS A 19 25.81 -0.18 0.25
N THR A 20 25.77 -1.27 -0.49
CA THR A 20 24.57 -2.10 -0.64
C THR A 20 24.59 -3.21 0.39
N TYR A 21 23.48 -3.38 1.09
CA TYR A 21 23.30 -4.41 2.12
C TYR A 21 22.40 -5.52 1.61
N SER A 22 22.62 -6.72 2.07
CA SER A 22 21.62 -7.78 1.94
C SER A 22 20.41 -7.48 2.82
N VAL A 23 19.25 -8.05 2.49
CA VAL A 23 18.04 -7.86 3.30
C VAL A 23 18.26 -8.33 4.74
N SER A 24 19.02 -9.43 4.93
CA SER A 24 19.33 -9.95 6.25
C SER A 24 20.17 -8.98 7.09
N GLU A 25 21.22 -8.41 6.51
CA GLU A 25 22.06 -7.41 7.18
C GLU A 25 21.27 -6.14 7.51
N ALA A 26 20.42 -5.68 6.59
CA ALA A 26 19.55 -4.53 6.84
C ALA A 26 18.60 -4.79 8.01
N MET A 27 18.03 -6.01 8.09
CA MET A 27 17.16 -6.40 9.21
C MET A 27 17.91 -6.45 10.54
N ASP A 28 19.15 -6.90 10.55
CA ASP A 28 19.95 -6.93 11.78
C ASP A 28 20.26 -5.52 12.27
N ILE A 29 20.52 -4.57 11.36
CA ILE A 29 20.68 -3.15 11.68
C ILE A 29 19.37 -2.59 12.28
N PHE A 30 18.21 -2.85 11.67
CA PHE A 30 16.92 -2.41 12.21
C PHE A 30 16.63 -2.99 13.60
N LYS A 31 16.91 -4.26 13.81
CA LYS A 31 16.75 -4.93 15.12
C LYS A 31 17.66 -4.32 16.19
N SER A 32 18.86 -3.87 15.83
CA SER A 32 19.81 -3.23 16.78
C SER A 32 19.35 -1.84 17.26
N VAL A 33 18.50 -1.16 16.47
CA VAL A 33 18.03 0.21 16.74
C VAL A 33 16.56 0.27 17.15
N LYS A 34 15.91 -0.90 17.19
CA LYS A 34 14.50 -1.03 17.48
C LYS A 34 14.13 -0.40 18.84
N SER A 35 12.92 0.18 18.91
CA SER A 35 12.34 0.70 20.15
C SER A 35 11.59 -0.40 20.90
N ASP A 36 11.81 -0.52 22.22
CA ASP A 36 11.06 -1.47 23.06
C ASP A 36 9.59 -1.09 23.27
N LYS A 37 9.25 0.19 23.06
CA LYS A 37 7.92 0.75 23.34
C LYS A 37 6.97 0.72 22.14
N PHE A 38 7.49 0.57 20.92
CA PHE A 38 6.70 0.67 19.70
C PHE A 38 7.19 -0.33 18.66
N GLU A 39 6.27 -1.08 18.09
CA GLU A 39 6.55 -2.01 17.01
C GLU A 39 6.63 -1.27 15.68
N GLU A 40 7.86 -1.05 15.22
CA GLU A 40 8.15 -0.28 14.00
C GLU A 40 7.80 -1.10 12.76
N SER A 41 7.22 -0.45 11.75
CA SER A 41 7.01 -1.03 10.42
C SER A 41 8.27 -0.90 9.59
N ILE A 42 8.46 -1.82 8.66
CA ILE A 42 9.50 -1.77 7.64
C ILE A 42 8.85 -1.40 6.33
N ASP A 43 9.27 -0.25 5.82
CA ASP A 43 8.81 0.26 4.54
C ASP A 43 9.89 0.08 3.48
N ILE A 44 9.45 -0.27 2.28
CA ILE A 44 10.30 -0.38 1.10
C ILE A 44 10.01 0.78 0.15
N SER A 45 11.08 1.39 -0.35
CA SER A 45 11.04 2.42 -1.38
C SER A 45 11.79 1.93 -2.61
N ILE A 46 11.12 1.86 -3.74
CA ILE A 46 11.68 1.36 -5.01
C ILE A 46 11.64 2.46 -6.04
N ARG A 47 12.82 2.88 -6.52
CA ARG A 47 12.92 3.81 -7.63
C ARG A 47 12.74 3.08 -8.94
N LEU A 48 11.77 3.52 -9.73
CA LEU A 48 11.49 2.96 -11.05
C LEU A 48 12.10 3.84 -12.15
N GLY A 49 12.54 3.21 -13.23
CA GLY A 49 12.99 3.86 -14.46
C GLY A 49 11.81 4.29 -15.34
N VAL A 50 10.91 5.09 -14.78
CA VAL A 50 9.72 5.61 -15.48
C VAL A 50 9.70 7.14 -15.43
N ASP A 51 9.03 7.77 -16.40
CA ASP A 51 8.76 9.20 -16.39
C ASP A 51 7.38 9.46 -15.75
N PRO A 52 7.31 9.97 -14.51
CA PRO A 52 6.05 10.16 -13.81
C PRO A 52 5.15 11.23 -14.42
N ASN A 53 5.69 12.10 -15.30
CA ASN A 53 4.90 13.11 -16.01
C ASN A 53 4.06 12.51 -17.12
N LYS A 54 4.42 11.32 -17.59
CA LYS A 54 3.68 10.59 -18.63
C LYS A 54 2.63 9.70 -17.99
N SER A 55 1.37 9.91 -18.32
CA SER A 55 0.24 9.15 -17.77
C SER A 55 0.30 7.65 -18.09
N ASP A 56 0.90 7.26 -19.22
CA ASP A 56 1.10 5.89 -19.66
C ASP A 56 2.22 5.16 -18.89
N GLN A 57 3.14 5.90 -18.28
CA GLN A 57 4.23 5.35 -17.46
C GLN A 57 3.93 5.37 -15.94
N ASN A 58 2.75 5.82 -15.55
CA ASN A 58 2.35 5.85 -14.15
C ASN A 58 1.95 4.44 -13.69
N VAL A 59 2.80 3.83 -12.86
CA VAL A 59 2.59 2.49 -12.33
C VAL A 59 1.71 2.56 -11.09
N ARG A 60 0.62 1.80 -11.10
CA ARG A 60 -0.29 1.63 -9.96
C ARG A 60 -0.70 0.18 -9.89
N GLY A 61 -0.76 -0.35 -8.69
CA GLY A 61 -1.19 -1.71 -8.49
C GLY A 61 -1.44 -2.01 -7.02
N ALA A 62 -1.76 -3.25 -6.77
CA ALA A 62 -1.92 -3.80 -5.44
C ALA A 62 -1.34 -5.20 -5.42
N VAL A 63 -0.71 -5.57 -4.34
CA VAL A 63 -0.15 -6.90 -4.12
C VAL A 63 -0.63 -7.45 -2.80
N THR A 64 -1.09 -8.68 -2.80
CA THR A 64 -1.38 -9.42 -1.57
C THR A 64 -0.08 -10.05 -1.09
N LEU A 65 0.39 -9.61 0.07
CA LEU A 65 1.62 -10.13 0.65
C LEU A 65 1.39 -11.55 1.19
N PRO A 66 2.33 -12.49 0.98
CA PRO A 66 2.23 -13.83 1.53
C PRO A 66 2.21 -13.85 3.07
N ASN A 67 2.89 -12.89 3.70
CA ASN A 67 2.87 -12.72 5.15
C ASN A 67 2.13 -11.41 5.51
N SER A 68 0.94 -11.53 6.09
CA SER A 68 0.12 -10.38 6.48
C SER A 68 0.86 -9.48 7.48
N LEU A 69 0.67 -8.17 7.33
CA LEU A 69 1.23 -7.14 8.22
C LEU A 69 0.58 -7.11 9.61
N GLY A 70 -0.48 -7.90 9.83
CA GLY A 70 -1.22 -7.93 11.09
C GLY A 70 -2.01 -6.65 11.39
N LYS A 71 -2.11 -5.71 10.43
CA LYS A 71 -2.93 -4.52 10.58
C LYS A 71 -4.40 -4.87 10.32
N GLN A 72 -5.27 -4.53 11.24
CA GLN A 72 -6.71 -4.57 10.98
C GLN A 72 -7.05 -3.40 10.04
N VAL A 73 -7.53 -3.74 8.85
CA VAL A 73 -7.89 -2.78 7.80
C VAL A 73 -9.39 -2.56 7.84
N SER A 74 -9.81 -1.32 8.07
CA SER A 74 -11.22 -0.94 7.97
C SER A 74 -11.61 -0.74 6.51
N VAL A 75 -12.68 -1.42 6.08
CA VAL A 75 -13.11 -1.44 4.67
C VAL A 75 -14.51 -0.86 4.55
N ALA A 76 -14.65 0.16 3.68
CA ALA A 76 -15.94 0.67 3.25
C ALA A 76 -16.26 0.16 1.84
N VAL A 77 -17.52 -0.19 1.61
CA VAL A 77 -17.98 -0.75 0.36
C VAL A 77 -19.18 0.02 -0.17
N PHE A 78 -19.05 0.51 -1.39
CA PHE A 78 -20.16 1.06 -2.15
C PHE A 78 -20.76 -0.04 -3.03
N ALA A 79 -21.86 -0.60 -2.58
CA ALA A 79 -22.62 -1.64 -3.28
C ALA A 79 -24.06 -1.67 -2.79
N ASP A 80 -24.94 -2.23 -3.60
CA ASP A 80 -26.34 -2.45 -3.30
C ASP A 80 -26.76 -3.93 -3.47
N GLY A 81 -27.95 -4.26 -3.02
CA GLY A 81 -28.54 -5.59 -3.19
C GLY A 81 -27.65 -6.74 -2.73
N ASP A 82 -27.54 -7.76 -3.57
CA ASP A 82 -26.78 -8.98 -3.29
C ASP A 82 -25.28 -8.73 -3.06
N GLN A 83 -24.73 -7.72 -3.71
CA GLN A 83 -23.31 -7.35 -3.55
C GLN A 83 -23.05 -6.74 -2.16
N ALA A 84 -24.02 -5.99 -1.61
CA ALA A 84 -23.93 -5.47 -0.25
C ALA A 84 -23.96 -6.59 0.79
N GLU A 85 -24.81 -7.61 0.60
CA GLU A 85 -24.84 -8.78 1.47
C GLU A 85 -23.54 -9.59 1.40
N ALA A 86 -23.00 -9.78 0.20
CA ALA A 86 -21.72 -10.46 -0.01
C ALA A 86 -20.55 -9.70 0.68
N ALA A 87 -20.54 -8.38 0.58
CA ALA A 87 -19.57 -7.53 1.27
C ALA A 87 -19.67 -7.66 2.79
N LYS A 88 -20.91 -7.73 3.34
CA LYS A 88 -21.14 -7.91 4.77
C LYS A 88 -20.63 -9.26 5.26
N LYS A 89 -20.90 -10.33 4.50
CA LYS A 89 -20.39 -11.68 4.81
C LYS A 89 -18.84 -11.74 4.75
N ALA A 90 -18.21 -11.00 3.84
CA ALA A 90 -16.76 -10.86 3.75
C ALA A 90 -16.17 -9.99 4.87
N GLY A 91 -17.03 -9.33 5.66
CA GLY A 91 -16.63 -8.57 6.86
C GLY A 91 -16.38 -7.08 6.61
N ALA A 92 -16.93 -6.46 5.57
CA ALA A 92 -16.87 -5.01 5.41
C ALA A 92 -17.59 -4.32 6.58
N GLU A 93 -17.00 -3.22 7.07
CA GLU A 93 -17.51 -2.51 8.26
C GLU A 93 -18.57 -1.49 7.89
N HIS A 94 -18.39 -0.82 6.77
CA HIS A 94 -19.29 0.20 6.26
C HIS A 94 -19.77 -0.17 4.87
N ILE A 95 -21.08 -0.31 4.70
CA ILE A 95 -21.70 -0.69 3.42
C ILE A 95 -22.86 0.25 3.17
N GLY A 96 -23.01 0.73 1.94
CA GLY A 96 -24.09 1.60 1.55
C GLY A 96 -23.84 2.27 0.20
N MET A 97 -24.71 3.17 -0.15
CA MET A 97 -24.66 3.99 -1.36
C MET A 97 -24.62 5.48 -0.99
N ASP A 98 -25.73 6.20 -1.20
CA ASP A 98 -25.80 7.63 -0.91
C ASP A 98 -25.67 7.94 0.59
N ASP A 99 -26.20 7.08 1.46
CA ASP A 99 -26.06 7.22 2.94
C ASP A 99 -24.57 7.14 3.35
N LEU A 100 -23.80 6.25 2.73
CA LEU A 100 -22.36 6.13 2.97
C LEU A 100 -21.63 7.35 2.42
N ALA A 101 -22.06 7.86 1.26
CA ALA A 101 -21.51 9.07 0.66
C ALA A 101 -21.69 10.31 1.56
N GLU A 102 -22.86 10.46 2.18
CA GLU A 102 -23.11 11.53 3.15
C GLU A 102 -22.18 11.45 4.36
N LYS A 103 -21.98 10.25 4.91
CA LYS A 103 -21.06 10.04 6.06
C LYS A 103 -19.61 10.39 5.72
N PHE A 104 -19.16 10.09 4.49
CA PHE A 104 -17.84 10.54 4.02
C PHE A 104 -17.77 12.06 3.87
N THR A 105 -18.84 12.68 3.40
CA THR A 105 -18.92 14.15 3.24
C THR A 105 -18.88 14.86 4.60
N LYS A 106 -19.50 14.28 5.63
CA LYS A 106 -19.49 14.79 7.00
C LYS A 106 -18.24 14.41 7.79
N GLU A 107 -17.32 13.65 7.18
CA GLU A 107 -16.10 13.11 7.80
C GLU A 107 -16.35 12.27 9.07
N GLU A 108 -17.53 11.66 9.18
CA GLU A 108 -17.92 10.81 10.31
C GLU A 108 -17.22 9.45 10.31
N ILE A 109 -16.67 9.04 9.14
CA ILE A 109 -16.05 7.72 8.95
C ILE A 109 -14.60 7.88 8.50
N SER A 110 -13.71 7.16 9.18
CA SER A 110 -12.32 6.96 8.76
C SER A 110 -12.12 5.51 8.40
N VAL A 111 -11.70 5.24 7.16
CA VAL A 111 -11.44 3.90 6.64
C VAL A 111 -10.09 3.85 5.94
N ASP A 112 -9.51 2.66 5.89
CA ASP A 112 -8.22 2.43 5.22
C ASP A 112 -8.41 2.09 3.73
N VAL A 113 -9.53 1.45 3.38
CA VAL A 113 -9.80 0.98 2.02
C VAL A 113 -11.25 1.28 1.64
N VAL A 114 -11.44 1.79 0.43
CA VAL A 114 -12.76 1.93 -0.18
C VAL A 114 -12.82 0.99 -1.39
N VAL A 115 -13.82 0.14 -1.42
CA VAL A 115 -14.17 -0.76 -2.52
C VAL A 115 -15.48 -0.29 -3.13
N SER A 116 -15.64 -0.39 -4.42
CA SER A 116 -16.86 -0.01 -5.13
C SER A 116 -17.25 -1.06 -6.14
N ALA A 117 -18.54 -1.37 -6.20
CA ALA A 117 -19.11 -2.03 -7.36
C ALA A 117 -19.01 -1.11 -8.59
N SER A 118 -18.94 -1.69 -9.79
CA SER A 118 -18.88 -0.91 -11.03
C SER A 118 -20.09 0.00 -11.19
N SER A 119 -21.27 -0.45 -10.78
CA SER A 119 -22.53 0.30 -10.78
C SER A 119 -22.53 1.50 -9.84
N ALA A 120 -21.86 1.39 -8.69
CA ALA A 120 -21.82 2.42 -7.66
C ALA A 120 -20.81 3.55 -7.94
N MET A 121 -19.98 3.43 -9.00
CA MET A 121 -18.97 4.43 -9.34
C MET A 121 -19.53 5.82 -9.64
N GLY A 122 -20.80 5.93 -10.05
CA GLY A 122 -21.47 7.21 -10.23
C GLY A 122 -21.60 8.01 -8.92
N VAL A 123 -21.89 7.34 -7.82
CA VAL A 123 -21.96 7.93 -6.47
C VAL A 123 -20.56 8.27 -5.95
N VAL A 124 -19.63 7.32 -6.08
CA VAL A 124 -18.24 7.48 -5.63
C VAL A 124 -17.53 8.63 -6.38
N GLY A 125 -17.88 8.84 -7.67
CA GLY A 125 -17.34 9.94 -8.48
C GLY A 125 -17.60 11.30 -7.86
N LYS A 126 -18.76 11.51 -7.22
CA LYS A 126 -19.12 12.76 -6.52
C LYS A 126 -18.20 13.01 -5.31
N LEU A 127 -17.67 11.95 -4.70
CA LEU A 127 -16.74 12.01 -3.56
C LEU A 127 -15.27 12.18 -3.97
N GLY A 128 -14.99 12.33 -5.27
CA GLY A 128 -13.62 12.42 -5.78
C GLY A 128 -12.77 13.51 -5.13
N GLN A 129 -13.39 14.65 -4.76
CA GLN A 129 -12.71 15.75 -4.07
C GLN A 129 -12.30 15.39 -2.62
N ILE A 130 -12.99 14.44 -1.99
CA ILE A 130 -12.73 14.00 -0.60
C ILE A 130 -11.82 12.78 -0.60
N LEU A 131 -12.15 11.76 -1.40
CA LEU A 131 -11.43 10.48 -1.45
C LEU A 131 -10.11 10.58 -2.23
N GLY A 132 -10.02 11.47 -3.21
CA GLY A 132 -8.83 11.64 -4.05
C GLY A 132 -7.59 12.07 -3.27
N PRO A 133 -7.61 13.17 -2.51
CA PRO A 133 -6.48 13.62 -1.70
C PRO A 133 -6.08 12.61 -0.61
N LYS A 134 -7.06 11.89 -0.04
CA LYS A 134 -6.83 10.84 0.96
C LYS A 134 -6.27 9.53 0.35
N GLY A 135 -6.18 9.43 -0.99
CA GLY A 135 -5.72 8.22 -1.68
C GLY A 135 -6.69 7.04 -1.59
N LEU A 136 -7.93 7.28 -1.19
CA LEU A 136 -8.97 6.27 -0.97
C LEU A 136 -9.87 6.04 -2.20
N MET A 137 -9.66 6.80 -3.28
CA MET A 137 -10.49 6.68 -4.48
C MET A 137 -10.35 5.29 -5.11
N PRO A 138 -11.45 4.55 -5.26
CA PRO A 138 -11.42 3.23 -5.90
C PRO A 138 -10.90 3.31 -7.34
N ASN A 139 -10.15 2.28 -7.75
CA ASN A 139 -9.57 2.20 -9.08
C ASN A 139 -9.59 0.75 -9.60
N PRO A 140 -10.01 0.51 -10.85
CA PRO A 140 -9.97 -0.82 -11.46
C PRO A 140 -8.58 -1.47 -11.48
N LYS A 141 -7.52 -0.66 -11.70
CA LYS A 141 -6.13 -1.16 -11.72
C LYS A 141 -5.63 -1.71 -10.38
N THR A 142 -6.24 -1.31 -9.29
CA THR A 142 -5.92 -1.79 -7.93
C THR A 142 -6.89 -2.86 -7.45
N GLY A 143 -7.84 -3.27 -8.29
CA GLY A 143 -8.87 -4.25 -7.95
C GLY A 143 -9.89 -3.76 -6.91
N THR A 144 -9.97 -2.45 -6.67
CA THR A 144 -10.92 -1.84 -5.73
C THR A 144 -12.23 -1.40 -6.40
N VAL A 145 -12.31 -1.47 -7.73
CA VAL A 145 -13.55 -1.40 -8.50
C VAL A 145 -13.76 -2.75 -9.15
N THR A 146 -14.75 -3.48 -8.69
CA THR A 146 -15.03 -4.84 -9.17
C THR A 146 -16.47 -5.24 -8.86
N ASP A 147 -17.01 -6.14 -9.66
CA ASP A 147 -18.32 -6.73 -9.41
C ASP A 147 -18.24 -7.89 -8.39
N ASP A 148 -17.05 -8.48 -8.22
CA ASP A 148 -16.77 -9.42 -7.12
C ASP A 148 -16.25 -8.68 -5.88
N VAL A 149 -17.18 -8.03 -5.20
CA VAL A 149 -16.90 -7.23 -4.01
C VAL A 149 -16.41 -8.08 -2.85
N ALA A 150 -16.89 -9.31 -2.71
CA ALA A 150 -16.51 -10.21 -1.61
C ALA A 150 -15.03 -10.56 -1.65
N THR A 151 -14.51 -10.93 -2.83
CA THR A 151 -13.08 -11.21 -3.02
C THR A 151 -12.23 -9.96 -2.80
N ALA A 152 -12.69 -8.78 -3.25
CA ALA A 152 -11.96 -7.52 -3.03
C ALA A 152 -11.85 -7.17 -1.53
N VAL A 153 -12.92 -7.35 -0.76
CA VAL A 153 -12.93 -7.13 0.69
C VAL A 153 -12.00 -8.13 1.40
N SER A 154 -12.06 -9.41 1.01
CA SER A 154 -11.19 -10.46 1.56
C SER A 154 -9.71 -10.16 1.31
N ASN A 155 -9.35 -9.74 0.10
CA ASN A 155 -7.99 -9.36 -0.27
C ASN A 155 -7.52 -8.12 0.51
N ALA A 156 -8.38 -7.11 0.65
CA ALA A 156 -8.08 -5.92 1.45
C ALA A 156 -7.79 -6.29 2.92
N LYS A 157 -8.57 -7.19 3.51
CA LYS A 157 -8.38 -7.68 4.88
C LYS A 157 -7.19 -8.63 5.04
N ALA A 158 -6.83 -9.36 3.99
CA ALA A 158 -5.64 -10.21 3.99
C ALA A 158 -4.32 -9.40 4.00
N GLY A 159 -4.37 -8.08 3.98
CA GLY A 159 -3.19 -7.22 4.02
C GLY A 159 -2.65 -6.89 2.63
N GLN A 160 -3.54 -6.63 1.69
CA GLN A 160 -3.17 -6.14 0.37
C GLN A 160 -2.50 -4.76 0.48
N VAL A 161 -1.27 -4.66 0.01
CA VAL A 161 -0.52 -3.40 -0.09
C VAL A 161 -0.77 -2.77 -1.45
N ARG A 162 -1.25 -1.54 -1.43
CA ARG A 162 -1.45 -0.73 -2.64
C ARG A 162 -0.30 0.21 -2.82
N PHE A 163 0.15 0.33 -4.04
CA PHE A 163 1.25 1.20 -4.39
C PHE A 163 0.94 2.05 -5.61
N ARG A 164 1.57 3.19 -5.66
CA ARG A 164 1.48 4.16 -6.74
C ARG A 164 2.81 4.87 -6.88
N THR A 165 3.23 5.11 -8.12
CA THR A 165 4.40 5.94 -8.43
C THR A 165 4.16 7.39 -7.98
N ASP A 166 5.10 7.95 -7.25
CA ASP A 166 5.10 9.36 -6.86
C ASP A 166 5.64 10.26 -8.00
N LYS A 167 5.81 11.57 -7.71
CA LYS A 167 6.34 12.55 -8.66
C LYS A 167 7.80 12.33 -9.05
N ASN A 168 8.52 11.51 -8.30
CA ASN A 168 9.94 11.21 -8.51
C ASN A 168 10.15 9.82 -9.15
N GLY A 169 9.07 9.12 -9.49
CA GLY A 169 9.14 7.77 -10.02
C GLY A 169 9.42 6.70 -8.95
N ILE A 170 9.15 6.98 -7.69
CA ILE A 170 9.38 6.08 -6.57
C ILE A 170 8.06 5.46 -6.12
N ILE A 171 8.10 4.19 -5.77
CA ILE A 171 7.00 3.47 -5.14
C ILE A 171 7.35 3.25 -3.68
N HIS A 172 6.36 3.42 -2.82
CA HIS A 172 6.44 3.20 -1.39
C HIS A 172 5.43 2.14 -0.96
N GLY A 173 5.82 1.29 -0.02
CA GLY A 173 4.93 0.28 0.55
C GLY A 173 5.50 -0.33 1.81
N SER A 174 4.64 -0.74 2.73
CA SER A 174 5.05 -1.47 3.92
C SER A 174 5.14 -2.96 3.61
N ILE A 175 6.24 -3.60 3.99
CA ILE A 175 6.50 -5.02 3.71
C ILE A 175 6.54 -5.88 4.96
N GLY A 176 6.55 -5.28 6.15
CA GLY A 176 6.56 -6.02 7.39
C GLY A 176 6.75 -5.14 8.61
N LYS A 177 7.06 -5.81 9.71
CA LYS A 177 7.42 -5.21 11.00
C LYS A 177 8.81 -5.68 11.41
N VAL A 178 9.49 -4.90 12.25
CA VAL A 178 10.83 -5.24 12.76
C VAL A 178 10.83 -6.56 13.57
N SER A 179 9.66 -6.96 14.09
CA SER A 179 9.47 -8.25 14.78
C SER A 179 9.42 -9.45 13.85
N PHE A 180 9.29 -9.26 12.55
CA PHE A 180 9.20 -10.37 11.59
C PHE A 180 10.55 -11.04 11.40
N ASP A 181 10.47 -12.34 11.07
CA ASP A 181 11.65 -13.10 10.64
C ASP A 181 12.15 -12.59 9.30
N ASN A 182 13.46 -12.67 9.08
CA ASN A 182 14.10 -12.22 7.85
C ASN A 182 13.50 -12.89 6.60
N GLU A 183 13.15 -14.18 6.68
CA GLU A 183 12.53 -14.95 5.59
C GLU A 183 11.15 -14.37 5.18
N LYS A 184 10.36 -13.93 6.15
CA LYS A 184 9.03 -13.31 5.88
C LYS A 184 9.19 -11.98 5.14
N ILE A 185 10.16 -11.17 5.53
CA ILE A 185 10.44 -9.89 4.86
C ILE A 185 10.95 -10.12 3.43
N ILE A 186 11.87 -11.09 3.25
CA ILE A 186 12.38 -11.44 1.92
C ILE A 186 11.24 -11.94 1.02
N SER A 187 10.37 -12.79 1.54
CA SER A 187 9.21 -13.32 0.80
C SER A 187 8.25 -12.19 0.38
N ASN A 188 7.93 -11.26 1.29
CA ASN A 188 7.08 -10.11 1.01
C ASN A 188 7.71 -9.16 -0.01
N ALA A 189 9.00 -8.84 0.14
CA ALA A 189 9.74 -8.00 -0.80
C ALA A 189 9.79 -8.64 -2.20
N SER A 190 10.06 -9.95 -2.27
CA SER A 190 10.09 -10.70 -3.54
C SER A 190 8.73 -10.71 -4.22
N ALA A 191 7.63 -10.88 -3.47
CA ALA A 191 6.29 -10.82 -4.01
C ALA A 191 5.98 -9.43 -4.60
N LEU A 192 6.34 -8.35 -3.91
CA LEU A 192 6.16 -6.98 -4.38
C LEU A 192 6.97 -6.72 -5.66
N ILE A 193 8.25 -7.10 -5.68
CA ILE A 193 9.14 -6.92 -6.85
C ILE A 193 8.63 -7.72 -8.05
N SER A 194 8.16 -8.95 -7.84
CA SER A 194 7.61 -9.79 -8.89
C SER A 194 6.37 -9.17 -9.50
N GLU A 195 5.48 -8.62 -8.69
CA GLU A 195 4.27 -7.95 -9.16
C GLU A 195 4.59 -6.64 -9.91
N LEU A 196 5.55 -5.86 -9.40
CA LEU A 196 6.04 -4.66 -10.09
C LEU A 196 6.61 -5.00 -11.47
N THR A 197 7.36 -6.09 -11.59
CA THR A 197 7.95 -6.52 -12.87
C THR A 197 6.88 -6.84 -13.91
N LYS A 198 5.75 -7.45 -13.49
CA LYS A 198 4.61 -7.72 -14.38
C LYS A 198 3.92 -6.44 -14.85
N LEU A 199 3.92 -5.40 -14.01
CA LEU A 199 3.28 -4.11 -14.29
C LEU A 199 4.17 -3.15 -15.08
N LYS A 200 5.34 -3.58 -15.56
CA LYS A 200 6.23 -2.74 -16.36
C LYS A 200 5.49 -2.21 -17.59
N PRO A 201 5.37 -0.87 -17.76
CA PRO A 201 4.78 -0.29 -18.96
C PRO A 201 5.62 -0.59 -20.20
N ALA A 202 4.96 -0.88 -21.31
CA ALA A 202 5.66 -1.11 -22.60
C ALA A 202 6.47 0.11 -23.06
N SER A 203 6.04 1.31 -22.68
CA SER A 203 6.72 2.58 -23.00
C SER A 203 7.96 2.84 -22.13
N ALA A 204 8.15 2.12 -21.01
CA ALA A 204 9.32 2.25 -20.16
C ALA A 204 10.51 1.50 -20.74
N LYS A 205 11.47 2.23 -21.32
CA LYS A 205 12.70 1.69 -21.90
C LYS A 205 13.81 1.62 -20.86
N GLY A 206 14.69 0.63 -20.97
CA GLY A 206 15.86 0.48 -20.10
C GLY A 206 15.58 -0.26 -18.78
N VAL A 207 16.38 0.05 -17.77
CA VAL A 207 16.29 -0.59 -16.45
C VAL A 207 15.03 -0.07 -15.73
N PHE A 208 14.10 -0.99 -15.43
CA PHE A 208 12.82 -0.64 -14.81
C PHE A 208 12.92 -0.51 -13.31
N ILE A 209 13.57 -1.46 -12.63
CA ILE A 209 13.80 -1.40 -11.19
C ILE A 209 15.20 -0.85 -10.95
N GLY A 210 15.27 0.32 -10.34
CA GLY A 210 16.51 0.96 -9.96
C GLY A 210 16.91 0.63 -8.53
N ASN A 211 17.17 1.66 -7.72
CA ASN A 211 17.58 1.50 -6.33
C ASN A 211 16.38 1.09 -5.46
N ILE A 212 16.64 0.19 -4.51
CA ILE A 212 15.71 -0.24 -3.48
C ILE A 212 16.27 0.22 -2.14
N ALA A 213 15.46 0.88 -1.35
CA ALA A 213 15.80 1.29 0.00
C ALA A 213 14.77 0.73 1.00
N LEU A 214 15.25 0.32 2.16
CA LEU A 214 14.43 -0.08 3.31
C LEU A 214 14.54 0.99 4.40
N SER A 215 13.43 1.26 5.06
CA SER A 215 13.39 2.21 6.18
C SER A 215 12.44 1.72 7.29
#